data_bb33808a5f944aa50b52e4e22a855124
#
_entry.id   bb33808a5f944aa50b52e4e22a855124
#
_cell.length_a   1.000
_cell.length_b   1.000
_cell.length_c   1.000
_cell.angle_alpha   90.00
_cell.angle_beta   90.00
_cell.angle_gamma   90.00
#
_symmetry.space_group_name_H-M   'P 1'
#
loop_
_entity.id
_entity.type
_entity.pdbx_description
1 polymer ?
#
loop_
_entity_poly.entity_id
_entity_poly.type
_entity_poly.pdbx_seq_one_letter_code
_entity_poly.pdbx_strand_id
1 'polypeptide(L)'
;MDTMNLLKKSYMDAGISPEVYDYCHGISSRMKDRFAQIDQVAELNQIKVLRAMQKNRVSAACFESSTGYGYDDLGRETLEAVYADVFRAESALVRPQLTCGTHALTVALSAMLRPGDELLSPVGRPYDTLEGVIGTREVNPPGSLKEFGISYRQVDLLPDGSFDFERIKAALRDNTKLVTIQRSKGYDPRPTLSVERIGELIAFIKSIKPDVI
;
A
#
# COMPACT_ATOMS: atom_id res chain seq x y z
N MET A 1 25.78 39.41 5.97
CA MET A 1 24.62 39.24 5.05
C MET A 1 23.81 38.08 5.61
N ASP A 2 22.53 38.27 5.86
CA ASP A 2 21.69 37.23 6.45
C ASP A 2 21.60 36.05 5.47
N THR A 3 21.76 34.84 6.00
CA THR A 3 21.72 33.59 5.21
C THR A 3 20.45 33.48 4.36
N MET A 4 19.32 33.97 4.87
CA MET A 4 18.03 33.95 4.18
C MET A 4 18.03 34.87 2.95
N ASN A 5 18.68 36.02 3.01
CA ASN A 5 18.85 36.94 1.88
C ASN A 5 19.79 36.35 0.82
N LEU A 6 20.83 35.63 1.25
CA LEU A 6 21.74 34.95 0.33
C LEU A 6 21.02 33.81 -0.42
N LEU A 7 20.21 33.03 0.29
CA LEU A 7 19.44 31.96 -0.30
C LEU A 7 18.42 32.49 -1.33
N LYS A 8 17.65 33.53 -0.97
CA LYS A 8 16.73 34.18 -1.90
C LYS A 8 17.47 34.68 -3.15
N LYS A 9 18.62 35.35 -2.99
CA LYS A 9 19.41 35.78 -4.13
C LYS A 9 19.83 34.61 -5.02
N SER A 10 20.27 33.50 -4.45
CA SER A 10 20.67 32.31 -5.22
C SER A 10 19.54 31.75 -6.07
N TYR A 11 18.29 31.79 -5.58
CA TYR A 11 17.13 31.43 -6.39
C TYR A 11 16.88 32.42 -7.52
N MET A 12 17.07 33.74 -7.28
CA MET A 12 16.96 34.76 -8.33
C MET A 12 18.01 34.54 -9.43
N ASP A 13 19.26 34.27 -9.02
CA ASP A 13 20.35 33.99 -9.94
C ASP A 13 20.10 32.70 -10.77
N ALA A 14 19.29 31.76 -10.25
CA ALA A 14 18.84 30.56 -10.94
C ALA A 14 17.59 30.79 -11.82
N GLY A 15 17.11 32.03 -11.96
CA GLY A 15 15.99 32.39 -12.83
C GLY A 15 14.59 32.29 -12.18
N ILE A 16 14.50 32.10 -10.86
CA ILE A 16 13.22 32.14 -10.14
C ILE A 16 12.86 33.58 -9.80
N SER A 17 11.65 34.02 -10.14
CA SER A 17 11.22 35.37 -9.81
C SER A 17 11.01 35.55 -8.28
N PRO A 18 11.22 36.81 -7.77
CA PRO A 18 10.95 37.09 -6.36
C PRO A 18 9.54 36.72 -5.89
N GLU A 19 8.53 36.94 -6.73
CA GLU A 19 7.13 36.67 -6.42
C GLU A 19 6.88 35.15 -6.24
N VAL A 20 7.45 34.33 -7.13
CA VAL A 20 7.37 32.87 -7.03
C VAL A 20 8.07 32.35 -5.79
N TYR A 21 9.28 32.87 -5.52
CA TYR A 21 10.01 32.50 -4.30
C TYR A 21 9.21 32.84 -3.03
N ASP A 22 8.72 34.08 -2.92
CA ASP A 22 7.98 34.53 -1.73
C ASP A 22 6.66 33.77 -1.56
N TYR A 23 5.96 33.46 -2.64
CA TYR A 23 4.76 32.64 -2.63
C TYR A 23 5.04 31.22 -2.11
N CYS A 24 6.02 30.53 -2.68
CA CYS A 24 6.39 29.17 -2.27
C CYS A 24 6.92 29.14 -0.82
N HIS A 25 7.76 30.13 -0.44
CA HIS A 25 8.25 30.24 0.92
C HIS A 25 7.15 30.51 1.93
N GLY A 26 6.16 31.33 1.58
CA GLY A 26 4.98 31.59 2.39
C GLY A 26 4.14 30.33 2.61
N ILE A 27 3.93 29.50 1.57
CA ILE A 27 3.23 28.22 1.70
C ILE A 27 4.02 27.27 2.62
N SER A 28 5.31 27.08 2.34
CA SER A 28 6.17 26.19 3.15
C SER A 28 6.19 26.60 4.61
N SER A 29 6.21 27.91 4.89
CA SER A 29 6.17 28.42 6.27
C SER A 29 4.87 28.10 7.00
N ARG A 30 3.72 28.13 6.30
CA ARG A 30 2.41 27.73 6.87
C ARG A 30 2.28 26.23 7.08
N MET A 31 3.08 25.43 6.39
CA MET A 31 3.04 23.96 6.48
C MET A 31 4.04 23.38 7.49
N LYS A 32 4.81 24.21 8.18
CA LYS A 32 5.88 23.75 9.11
C LYS A 32 5.39 22.76 10.16
N ASP A 33 4.25 23.05 10.79
CA ASP A 33 3.71 22.16 11.84
C ASP A 33 3.28 20.81 11.24
N ARG A 34 2.74 20.84 10.03
CA ARG A 34 2.37 19.60 9.33
C ARG A 34 3.60 18.79 8.94
N PHE A 35 4.65 19.44 8.47
CA PHE A 35 5.91 18.76 8.16
C PHE A 35 6.54 18.17 9.42
N ALA A 36 6.56 18.93 10.54
CA ALA A 36 7.06 18.39 11.80
C ALA A 36 6.30 17.15 12.28
N GLN A 37 4.98 17.09 12.12
CA GLN A 37 4.20 15.87 12.40
C GLN A 37 4.59 14.69 11.51
N ILE A 38 4.81 14.95 10.22
CA ILE A 38 5.26 13.93 9.26
C ILE A 38 6.65 13.41 9.65
N ASP A 39 7.57 14.31 10.00
CA ASP A 39 8.93 13.98 10.42
C ASP A 39 8.94 13.09 11.67
N GLN A 40 8.10 13.38 12.67
CA GLN A 40 7.94 12.54 13.87
C GLN A 40 7.48 11.12 13.52
N VAL A 41 6.51 10.99 12.61
CA VAL A 41 6.03 9.67 12.15
C VAL A 41 7.13 8.96 11.36
N ALA A 42 7.88 9.67 10.53
CA ALA A 42 9.01 9.13 9.78
C ALA A 42 10.10 8.63 10.72
N GLU A 43 10.48 9.42 11.74
CA GLU A 43 11.48 9.04 12.75
C GLU A 43 11.06 7.78 13.51
N LEU A 44 9.81 7.71 13.97
CA LEU A 44 9.28 6.52 14.65
C LEU A 44 9.39 5.26 13.78
N ASN A 45 9.02 5.36 12.49
CA ASN A 45 9.12 4.24 11.57
C ASN A 45 10.59 3.90 11.23
N GLN A 46 11.45 4.89 11.11
CA GLN A 46 12.89 4.69 10.92
C GLN A 46 13.50 3.87 12.06
N ILE A 47 13.20 4.23 13.32
CA ILE A 47 13.67 3.49 14.51
C ILE A 47 13.13 2.06 14.50
N LYS A 48 11.87 1.86 14.12
CA LYS A 48 11.28 0.52 14.00
C LYS A 48 12.05 -0.35 13.01
N VAL A 49 12.39 0.19 11.83
CA VAL A 49 13.16 -0.53 10.80
C VAL A 49 14.58 -0.82 11.30
N LEU A 50 15.27 0.16 11.88
CA LEU A 50 16.62 -0.02 12.42
C LEU A 50 16.67 -1.11 13.49
N ARG A 51 15.68 -1.14 14.40
CA ARG A 51 15.59 -2.19 15.42
C ARG A 51 15.39 -3.58 14.80
N ALA A 52 14.57 -3.71 13.77
CA ALA A 52 14.40 -4.97 13.05
C ALA A 52 15.70 -5.40 12.37
N MET A 53 16.42 -4.49 11.74
CA MET A 53 17.74 -4.76 11.14
C MET A 53 18.77 -5.20 12.20
N GLN A 54 18.82 -4.54 13.36
CA GLN A 54 19.71 -4.90 14.48
C GLN A 54 19.35 -6.28 15.04
N LYS A 55 18.07 -6.56 15.28
CA LYS A 55 17.58 -7.85 15.77
C LYS A 55 18.00 -9.00 14.86
N ASN A 56 17.89 -8.80 13.54
CA ASN A 56 18.24 -9.78 12.52
C ASN A 56 19.72 -9.71 12.09
N ARG A 57 20.56 -8.94 12.82
CA ARG A 57 22.01 -8.87 12.63
C ARG A 57 22.42 -8.54 11.20
N VAL A 58 21.70 -7.61 10.55
CA VAL A 58 22.06 -7.15 9.22
C VAL A 58 23.50 -6.66 9.20
N SER A 59 24.31 -7.20 8.31
CA SER A 59 25.72 -6.90 8.15
C SER A 59 26.11 -6.82 6.68
N ALA A 60 27.34 -6.42 6.37
CA ALA A 60 27.85 -6.40 5.01
C ALA A 60 27.70 -7.75 4.28
N ALA A 61 27.83 -8.87 4.99
CA ALA A 61 27.67 -10.21 4.44
C ALA A 61 26.25 -10.46 3.83
N CYS A 62 25.22 -9.75 4.33
CA CYS A 62 23.86 -9.86 3.78
C CYS A 62 23.73 -9.24 2.39
N PHE A 63 24.71 -8.45 1.94
CA PHE A 63 24.73 -7.78 0.63
C PHE A 63 25.67 -8.44 -0.36
N GLU A 64 26.32 -9.55 0.03
CA GLU A 64 27.15 -10.32 -0.88
C GLU A 64 26.28 -10.99 -1.95
N SER A 65 26.84 -11.14 -3.14
CA SER A 65 26.16 -11.80 -4.25
C SER A 65 25.92 -13.28 -3.96
N SER A 66 24.73 -13.77 -4.27
CA SER A 66 24.38 -15.19 -4.24
C SER A 66 23.84 -15.63 -5.59
N THR A 67 23.79 -16.95 -5.83
CA THR A 67 23.18 -17.51 -7.06
C THR A 67 21.66 -17.41 -7.05
N GLY A 68 21.04 -17.15 -5.90
CA GLY A 68 19.59 -17.16 -5.71
C GLY A 68 18.96 -18.55 -5.71
N TYR A 69 19.73 -19.61 -5.98
CA TYR A 69 19.25 -21.00 -6.00
C TYR A 69 19.51 -21.76 -4.69
N GLY A 70 20.31 -21.21 -3.78
CA GLY A 70 20.61 -21.85 -2.50
C GLY A 70 19.40 -21.93 -1.60
N TYR A 71 19.34 -22.99 -0.77
CA TYR A 71 18.36 -23.09 0.31
C TYR A 71 18.71 -22.16 1.48
N ASP A 72 19.98 -21.80 1.62
CA ASP A 72 20.52 -20.94 2.67
C ASP A 72 21.09 -19.65 2.03
N ASP A 73 20.24 -18.70 1.70
CA ASP A 73 20.63 -17.39 1.19
C ASP A 73 20.55 -16.37 2.32
N LEU A 74 21.69 -16.03 2.91
CA LEU A 74 21.76 -15.16 4.08
C LEU A 74 21.07 -13.80 3.85
N GLY A 75 21.33 -13.17 2.70
CA GLY A 75 20.77 -11.84 2.40
C GLY A 75 19.25 -11.90 2.26
N ARG A 76 18.75 -12.88 1.54
CA ARG A 76 17.32 -13.08 1.30
C ARG A 76 16.56 -13.39 2.58
N GLU A 77 17.03 -14.34 3.36
CA GLU A 77 16.39 -14.78 4.60
C GLU A 77 16.40 -13.67 5.64
N THR A 78 17.52 -12.96 5.77
CA THR A 78 17.62 -11.80 6.65
C THR A 78 16.65 -10.68 6.24
N LEU A 79 16.53 -10.40 4.95
CA LEU A 79 15.58 -9.39 4.45
C LEU A 79 14.13 -9.76 4.77
N GLU A 80 13.75 -11.01 4.55
CA GLU A 80 12.41 -11.53 4.87
C GLU A 80 12.12 -11.46 6.36
N ALA A 81 13.08 -11.81 7.22
CA ALA A 81 12.95 -11.69 8.65
C ALA A 81 12.81 -10.23 9.12
N VAL A 82 13.55 -9.29 8.52
CA VAL A 82 13.41 -7.85 8.80
C VAL A 82 12.00 -7.36 8.41
N TYR A 83 11.50 -7.75 7.24
CA TYR A 83 10.14 -7.39 6.83
C TYR A 83 9.08 -7.97 7.78
N ALA A 84 9.19 -9.25 8.15
CA ALA A 84 8.28 -9.88 9.09
C ALA A 84 8.25 -9.11 10.43
N ASP A 85 9.41 -8.74 10.98
CA ASP A 85 9.50 -7.95 12.22
C ASP A 85 8.89 -6.55 12.07
N VAL A 86 9.18 -5.84 10.98
CA VAL A 86 8.68 -4.48 10.73
C VAL A 86 7.17 -4.46 10.63
N PHE A 87 6.58 -5.44 9.95
CA PHE A 87 5.14 -5.54 9.73
C PHE A 87 4.41 -6.39 10.78
N ARG A 88 5.13 -6.95 11.77
CA ARG A 88 4.60 -7.84 12.82
C ARG A 88 3.84 -9.03 12.21
N ALA A 89 4.39 -9.59 11.16
CA ALA A 89 3.90 -10.80 10.51
C ALA A 89 4.70 -12.02 10.94
N GLU A 90 4.13 -13.21 10.80
CA GLU A 90 4.82 -14.49 11.07
C GLU A 90 5.96 -14.71 10.09
N SER A 91 5.76 -14.31 8.83
CA SER A 91 6.74 -14.43 7.76
C SER A 91 6.52 -13.35 6.70
N ALA A 92 7.51 -13.17 5.85
CA ALA A 92 7.43 -12.30 4.68
C ALA A 92 8.04 -13.01 3.47
N LEU A 93 7.55 -12.70 2.28
CA LEU A 93 8.11 -13.13 1.02
C LEU A 93 8.59 -11.91 0.24
N VAL A 94 9.90 -11.70 0.24
CA VAL A 94 10.55 -10.55 -0.42
C VAL A 94 11.54 -11.07 -1.44
N ARG A 95 11.14 -11.11 -2.70
CA ARG A 95 11.90 -11.76 -3.77
C ARG A 95 12.03 -10.85 -4.99
N PRO A 96 13.19 -10.80 -5.64
CA PRO A 96 13.36 -10.07 -6.91
C PRO A 96 12.46 -10.62 -8.03
N GLN A 97 12.02 -11.87 -7.93
CA GLN A 97 11.05 -12.48 -8.85
C GLN A 97 9.65 -11.88 -8.75
N LEU A 98 9.32 -11.21 -7.65
CA LEU A 98 8.12 -10.36 -7.52
C LEU A 98 8.43 -9.00 -8.14
N THR A 99 8.27 -8.89 -9.44
CA THR A 99 8.81 -7.80 -10.27
C THR A 99 8.14 -6.44 -10.06
N CYS A 100 6.92 -6.42 -9.52
CA CYS A 100 6.17 -5.17 -9.25
C CYS A 100 5.03 -5.41 -8.25
N GLY A 101 4.41 -4.31 -7.80
CA GLY A 101 3.29 -4.38 -6.87
C GLY A 101 2.09 -5.16 -7.41
N THR A 102 1.76 -5.00 -8.69
CA THR A 102 0.69 -5.78 -9.34
C THR A 102 0.97 -7.27 -9.31
N HIS A 103 2.22 -7.69 -9.55
CA HIS A 103 2.60 -9.09 -9.47
C HIS A 103 2.47 -9.63 -8.03
N ALA A 104 2.93 -8.87 -7.03
CA ALA A 104 2.78 -9.25 -5.63
C ALA A 104 1.31 -9.44 -5.23
N LEU A 105 0.44 -8.51 -5.64
CA LEU A 105 -1.00 -8.62 -5.41
C LEU A 105 -1.62 -9.80 -6.16
N THR A 106 -1.21 -10.05 -7.40
CA THR A 106 -1.67 -11.22 -8.18
C THR A 106 -1.34 -12.53 -7.48
N VAL A 107 -0.09 -12.66 -7.00
CA VAL A 107 0.35 -13.85 -6.25
C VAL A 107 -0.48 -14.02 -4.97
N ALA A 108 -0.68 -12.94 -4.21
CA ALA A 108 -1.47 -12.98 -2.97
C ALA A 108 -2.93 -13.37 -3.23
N LEU A 109 -3.59 -12.76 -4.22
CA LEU A 109 -4.97 -13.09 -4.59
C LEU A 109 -5.10 -14.56 -5.07
N SER A 110 -4.20 -15.01 -5.93
CA SER A 110 -4.21 -16.39 -6.45
C SER A 110 -3.91 -17.44 -5.37
N ALA A 111 -3.11 -17.09 -4.37
CA ALA A 111 -2.82 -17.96 -3.25
C ALA A 111 -4.06 -18.22 -2.37
N MET A 112 -4.94 -17.24 -2.22
CA MET A 112 -6.07 -17.25 -1.30
C MET A 112 -7.40 -17.69 -1.95
N LEU A 113 -7.56 -17.49 -3.27
CA LEU A 113 -8.82 -17.70 -3.98
C LEU A 113 -8.81 -19.03 -4.77
N ARG A 114 -9.95 -19.67 -4.84
CA ARG A 114 -10.20 -20.91 -5.61
C ARG A 114 -11.42 -20.74 -6.50
N PRO A 115 -11.59 -21.56 -7.56
CA PRO A 115 -12.78 -21.54 -8.39
C PRO A 115 -14.07 -21.65 -7.55
N GLY A 116 -15.00 -20.74 -7.79
CA GLY A 116 -16.25 -20.60 -7.02
C GLY A 116 -16.19 -19.54 -5.91
N ASP A 117 -15.01 -19.10 -5.50
CA ASP A 117 -14.87 -18.04 -4.50
C ASP A 117 -15.23 -16.65 -5.08
N GLU A 118 -15.55 -15.75 -4.19
CA GLU A 118 -15.78 -14.34 -4.51
C GLU A 118 -14.74 -13.43 -3.84
N LEU A 119 -14.22 -12.50 -4.64
CA LEU A 119 -13.42 -11.36 -4.21
C LEU A 119 -14.35 -10.14 -4.08
N LEU A 120 -14.43 -9.53 -2.89
CA LEU A 120 -15.21 -8.31 -2.63
C LEU A 120 -14.29 -7.11 -2.43
N SER A 121 -14.57 -6.00 -3.15
CA SER A 121 -14.00 -4.68 -2.86
C SER A 121 -15.06 -3.78 -2.22
N PRO A 122 -14.96 -3.44 -0.94
CA PRO A 122 -15.92 -2.56 -0.26
C PRO A 122 -15.57 -1.07 -0.38
N VAL A 123 -14.62 -0.71 -1.23
CA VAL A 123 -14.10 0.65 -1.40
C VAL A 123 -14.09 1.10 -2.87
N GLY A 124 -14.95 0.48 -3.67
CA GLY A 124 -15.10 0.80 -5.09
C GLY A 124 -14.14 0.06 -6.01
N ARG A 125 -13.92 0.64 -7.16
CA ARG A 125 -13.12 0.08 -8.25
C ARG A 125 -11.67 -0.18 -7.82
N PRO A 126 -11.08 -1.33 -8.18
CA PRO A 126 -9.68 -1.60 -7.93
C PRO A 126 -8.78 -0.70 -8.80
N TYR A 127 -7.51 -0.61 -8.41
CA TYR A 127 -6.51 0.09 -9.22
C TYR A 127 -6.46 -0.49 -10.64
N ASP A 128 -6.26 0.35 -11.64
CA ASP A 128 -6.38 0.02 -13.07
C ASP A 128 -5.57 -1.21 -13.50
N THR A 129 -4.38 -1.41 -12.94
CA THR A 129 -3.55 -2.58 -13.25
C THR A 129 -4.15 -3.88 -12.70
N LEU A 130 -4.93 -3.83 -11.61
CA LEU A 130 -5.60 -5.00 -11.04
C LEU A 130 -6.87 -5.39 -11.81
N GLU A 131 -7.46 -4.49 -12.57
CA GLU A 131 -8.65 -4.81 -13.37
C GLU A 131 -8.40 -5.93 -14.38
N GLY A 132 -7.22 -5.94 -15.01
CA GLY A 132 -6.81 -7.03 -15.90
C GLY A 132 -6.58 -8.34 -15.16
N VAL A 133 -6.00 -8.28 -13.95
CA VAL A 133 -5.78 -9.46 -13.10
C VAL A 133 -7.10 -10.06 -12.64
N ILE A 134 -8.03 -9.22 -12.19
CA ILE A 134 -9.36 -9.66 -11.70
C ILE A 134 -10.24 -10.11 -12.87
N GLY A 135 -10.17 -9.43 -14.00
CA GLY A 135 -11.01 -9.68 -15.17
C GLY A 135 -12.26 -8.79 -15.23
N THR A 136 -12.13 -7.52 -14.83
CA THR A 136 -13.24 -6.54 -14.81
C THR A 136 -13.24 -5.57 -15.98
N ARG A 137 -12.27 -5.66 -16.89
CA ARG A 137 -12.22 -4.86 -18.12
C ARG A 137 -13.22 -5.39 -19.14
N GLU A 138 -13.58 -4.54 -20.13
CA GLU A 138 -14.38 -4.98 -21.28
C GLU A 138 -13.68 -6.09 -22.08
N VAL A 139 -12.36 -5.94 -22.29
CA VAL A 139 -11.50 -6.96 -22.87
C VAL A 139 -10.45 -7.35 -21.85
N ASN A 140 -10.58 -8.57 -21.32
CA ASN A 140 -9.66 -9.09 -20.31
C ASN A 140 -8.53 -9.88 -20.98
N PRO A 141 -7.29 -9.76 -20.47
CA PRO A 141 -6.22 -10.65 -20.88
C PRO A 141 -6.51 -12.09 -20.42
N PRO A 142 -5.97 -13.10 -21.10
CA PRO A 142 -6.00 -14.49 -20.63
C PRO A 142 -5.36 -14.61 -19.24
N GLY A 143 -5.88 -15.54 -18.42
CA GLY A 143 -5.36 -15.81 -17.08
C GLY A 143 -5.90 -14.91 -15.99
N SER A 144 -7.01 -14.19 -16.22
CA SER A 144 -7.67 -13.41 -15.18
C SER A 144 -8.33 -14.32 -14.13
N LEU A 145 -8.52 -13.80 -12.90
CA LEU A 145 -9.22 -14.53 -11.83
C LEU A 145 -10.62 -14.96 -12.26
N LYS A 146 -11.33 -14.12 -13.02
CA LYS A 146 -12.65 -14.45 -13.56
C LYS A 146 -12.62 -15.64 -14.50
N GLU A 147 -11.61 -15.76 -15.34
CA GLU A 147 -11.42 -16.92 -16.23
C GLU A 147 -11.20 -18.22 -15.45
N PHE A 148 -10.57 -18.12 -14.28
CA PHE A 148 -10.41 -19.24 -13.35
C PHE A 148 -11.62 -19.49 -12.44
N GLY A 149 -12.76 -18.88 -12.73
CA GLY A 149 -14.02 -19.12 -12.02
C GLY A 149 -14.15 -18.39 -10.69
N ILE A 150 -13.35 -17.34 -10.46
CA ILE A 150 -13.47 -16.47 -9.29
C ILE A 150 -14.37 -15.29 -9.66
N SER A 151 -15.40 -15.04 -8.86
CA SER A 151 -16.27 -13.89 -9.04
C SER A 151 -15.72 -12.63 -8.36
N TYR A 152 -16.08 -11.48 -8.89
CA TYR A 152 -15.74 -10.18 -8.33
C TYR A 152 -16.99 -9.35 -8.09
N ARG A 153 -16.98 -8.65 -6.95
CA ARG A 153 -18.01 -7.68 -6.58
C ARG A 153 -17.37 -6.45 -5.97
N GLN A 154 -17.99 -5.28 -6.17
CA GLN A 154 -17.61 -4.08 -5.47
C GLN A 154 -18.80 -3.37 -4.84
N VAL A 155 -18.53 -2.63 -3.80
CA VAL A 155 -19.43 -1.64 -3.21
C VAL A 155 -18.69 -0.31 -3.25
N ASP A 156 -19.28 0.67 -3.92
CA ASP A 156 -18.69 2.00 -4.02
C ASP A 156 -18.85 2.76 -2.71
N LEU A 157 -17.93 3.70 -2.45
CA LEU A 157 -18.06 4.62 -1.34
C LEU A 157 -19.28 5.53 -1.55
N LEU A 158 -19.85 6.01 -0.46
CA LEU A 158 -20.88 7.04 -0.50
C LEU A 158 -20.31 8.37 -1.05
N PRO A 159 -21.14 9.31 -1.52
CA PRO A 159 -20.68 10.58 -2.09
C PRO A 159 -19.77 11.41 -1.18
N ASP A 160 -19.89 11.28 0.13
CA ASP A 160 -19.03 11.90 1.13
C ASP A 160 -17.70 11.15 1.38
N GLY A 161 -17.48 10.04 0.67
CA GLY A 161 -16.32 9.17 0.83
C GLY A 161 -16.39 8.22 2.02
N SER A 162 -17.54 8.10 2.69
CA SER A 162 -17.75 7.13 3.76
C SER A 162 -18.08 5.74 3.20
N PHE A 163 -17.98 4.70 4.06
CA PHE A 163 -18.35 3.33 3.69
C PHE A 163 -19.87 3.15 3.70
N ASP A 164 -20.40 2.48 2.68
CA ASP A 164 -21.79 2.04 2.65
C ASP A 164 -21.94 0.70 3.39
N PHE A 165 -22.01 0.74 4.70
CA PHE A 165 -22.07 -0.45 5.54
C PHE A 165 -23.27 -1.34 5.23
N GLU A 166 -24.41 -0.78 4.85
CA GLU A 166 -25.61 -1.55 4.51
C GLU A 166 -25.39 -2.34 3.20
N ARG A 167 -24.85 -1.69 2.17
CA ARG A 167 -24.51 -2.39 0.92
C ARG A 167 -23.39 -3.39 1.10
N ILE A 168 -22.39 -3.09 1.91
CA ILE A 168 -21.29 -4.02 2.23
C ILE A 168 -21.85 -5.26 2.89
N LYS A 169 -22.74 -5.10 3.90
CA LYS A 169 -23.41 -6.22 4.55
C LYS A 169 -24.21 -7.07 3.57
N ALA A 170 -24.98 -6.44 2.69
CA ALA A 170 -25.77 -7.14 1.66
C ALA A 170 -24.90 -7.81 0.58
N ALA A 171 -23.67 -7.31 0.37
CA ALA A 171 -22.74 -7.86 -0.61
C ALA A 171 -21.98 -9.09 -0.09
N LEU A 172 -21.83 -9.25 1.22
CA LEU A 172 -21.17 -10.41 1.83
C LEU A 172 -22.04 -11.67 1.62
N ARG A 173 -21.48 -12.70 1.00
CA ARG A 173 -22.12 -13.96 0.66
C ARG A 173 -21.35 -15.14 1.24
N ASP A 174 -21.95 -16.33 1.18
CA ASP A 174 -21.30 -17.56 1.64
C ASP A 174 -19.97 -17.81 0.93
N ASN A 175 -19.91 -17.53 -0.38
CA ASN A 175 -18.72 -17.71 -1.19
C ASN A 175 -17.78 -16.48 -1.22
N THR A 176 -18.09 -15.38 -0.52
CA THR A 176 -17.15 -14.26 -0.34
C THR A 176 -15.98 -14.73 0.51
N LYS A 177 -14.86 -15.03 -0.13
CA LYS A 177 -13.67 -15.60 0.51
C LYS A 177 -12.67 -14.56 0.93
N LEU A 178 -12.51 -13.52 0.12
CA LEU A 178 -11.50 -12.48 0.32
C LEU A 178 -12.12 -11.09 0.13
N VAL A 179 -11.74 -10.16 1.01
CA VAL A 179 -12.06 -8.74 0.90
C VAL A 179 -10.79 -7.94 0.67
N THR A 180 -10.77 -7.18 -0.41
CA THR A 180 -9.64 -6.29 -0.71
C THR A 180 -9.96 -4.85 -0.39
N ILE A 181 -9.20 -4.22 0.49
CA ILE A 181 -9.36 -2.81 0.88
C ILE A 181 -8.18 -2.02 0.35
N GLN A 182 -8.39 -1.34 -0.77
CA GLN A 182 -7.36 -0.50 -1.36
C GLN A 182 -7.27 0.84 -0.64
N ARG A 183 -6.20 1.05 0.16
CA ARG A 183 -5.95 2.31 0.87
C ARG A 183 -5.57 3.44 -0.08
N SER A 184 -4.67 3.16 -1.01
CA SER A 184 -4.21 4.14 -2.01
C SER A 184 -5.35 4.50 -2.97
N LYS A 185 -5.56 5.79 -3.19
CA LYS A 185 -6.57 6.27 -4.14
C LYS A 185 -6.11 6.27 -5.60
N GLY A 186 -4.81 6.16 -5.85
CA GLY A 186 -4.28 6.31 -7.21
C GLY A 186 -4.68 7.67 -7.81
N TYR A 187 -5.29 7.65 -8.98
CA TYR A 187 -5.82 8.84 -9.67
C TYR A 187 -7.28 9.16 -9.32
N ASP A 188 -7.91 8.37 -8.48
CA ASP A 188 -9.28 8.58 -8.03
C ASP A 188 -9.39 9.86 -7.18
N PRO A 189 -10.37 10.75 -7.40
CA PRO A 189 -10.58 11.96 -6.61
C PRO A 189 -11.06 11.69 -5.16
N ARG A 190 -11.43 10.46 -4.81
CA ARG A 190 -11.89 10.10 -3.47
C ARG A 190 -10.87 10.43 -2.37
N PRO A 191 -11.29 10.61 -1.12
CA PRO A 191 -10.37 10.78 0.01
C PRO A 191 -9.48 9.54 0.21
N THR A 192 -8.27 9.74 0.75
CA THR A 192 -7.42 8.64 1.21
C THR A 192 -8.03 8.03 2.47
N LEU A 193 -8.09 6.70 2.52
CA LEU A 193 -8.57 5.98 3.69
C LEU A 193 -7.49 6.01 4.80
N SER A 194 -7.88 6.45 6.00
CA SER A 194 -7.00 6.35 7.17
C SER A 194 -6.94 4.90 7.67
N VAL A 195 -5.86 4.57 8.40
CA VAL A 195 -5.72 3.23 9.02
C VAL A 195 -6.84 2.96 10.02
N GLU A 196 -7.27 3.98 10.74
CA GLU A 196 -8.40 3.91 11.70
C GLU A 196 -9.70 3.51 11.00
N ARG A 197 -10.08 4.21 9.94
CA ARG A 197 -11.28 3.88 9.14
C ARG A 197 -11.20 2.48 8.53
N ILE A 198 -10.02 2.06 8.07
CA ILE A 198 -9.83 0.68 7.58
C ILE A 198 -10.05 -0.32 8.72
N GLY A 199 -9.56 -0.02 9.93
CA GLY A 199 -9.80 -0.84 11.12
C GLY A 199 -11.27 -1.00 11.46
N GLU A 200 -12.06 0.09 11.40
CA GLU A 200 -13.51 0.06 11.59
C GLU A 200 -14.20 -0.83 10.55
N LEU A 201 -13.82 -0.69 9.27
CA LEU A 201 -14.37 -1.51 8.20
C LEU A 201 -14.05 -3.00 8.38
N ILE A 202 -12.81 -3.33 8.75
CA ILE A 202 -12.40 -4.71 9.02
C ILE A 202 -13.21 -5.28 10.19
N ALA A 203 -13.33 -4.54 11.30
CA ALA A 203 -14.11 -4.96 12.45
C ALA A 203 -15.58 -5.22 12.09
N PHE A 204 -16.19 -4.35 11.30
CA PHE A 204 -17.55 -4.52 10.81
C PHE A 204 -17.70 -5.78 9.95
N ILE A 205 -16.85 -5.97 8.95
CA ILE A 205 -16.90 -7.15 8.07
C ILE A 205 -16.70 -8.45 8.86
N LYS A 206 -15.71 -8.46 9.75
CA LYS A 206 -15.41 -9.63 10.60
C LYS A 206 -16.53 -9.95 11.60
N SER A 207 -17.33 -8.97 12.01
CA SER A 207 -18.49 -9.22 12.86
C SER A 207 -19.62 -9.98 12.13
N ILE A 208 -19.67 -9.87 10.80
CA ILE A 208 -20.69 -10.54 9.96
C ILE A 208 -20.15 -11.88 9.42
N LYS A 209 -18.90 -11.88 8.92
CA LYS A 209 -18.24 -13.03 8.32
C LYS A 209 -16.81 -13.20 8.90
N PRO A 210 -16.68 -13.89 10.05
CA PRO A 210 -15.40 -14.01 10.76
C PRO A 210 -14.30 -14.74 9.99
N ASP A 211 -14.68 -15.67 9.09
CA ASP A 211 -13.79 -16.50 8.28
C ASP A 211 -13.28 -15.83 6.99
N VAL A 212 -13.81 -14.67 6.59
CA VAL A 212 -13.34 -13.96 5.41
C VAL A 212 -11.90 -13.47 5.60
N ILE A 213 -11.09 -13.55 4.57
CA ILE A 213 -9.69 -13.08 4.55
C ILE A 213 -9.62 -11.61 4.16
#